data_75cdf0ce0f48a551bc62d1e72f556e32
#
_entry.id   75cdf0ce0f48a551bc62d1e72f556e32
#
_cell.length_a   1.000
_cell.length_b   1.000
_cell.length_c   1.000
_cell.angle_alpha   90.00
_cell.angle_beta   90.00
_cell.angle_gamma   90.00
#
_symmetry.space_group_name_H-M   'P 1'
#
loop_
_entity.id
_entity.type
_entity.pdbx_description
1 polymer ?
#
loop_
_entity_poly.entity_id
_entity_poly.type
_entity_poly.pdbx_seq_one_letter_code
_entity_poly.pdbx_strand_id
1 'polypeptide(L)'
;MKMNKKGVTLLELIVVMAIIAIGAVLTVPNLGPWMANYRLRGATRDVTSTLRVAQMRAVSNNLNYEVLFDGMARTYILKRNTGGVWVDEGVTQTLPTGILIVPPVNNPLTFSPNSSSNGGTIQLTNTKNTRTITVLPSTGRITNQ
;
A
#
# COMPACT_ATOMS: atom_id res chain seq x y z
N MET A 1 -22.38 46.63 32.43
CA MET A 1 -22.51 46.45 31.01
C MET A 1 -23.41 45.24 30.72
N LYS A 2 -24.70 45.43 30.32
CA LYS A 2 -25.63 44.33 30.08
C LYS A 2 -25.34 43.75 28.69
N MET A 3 -24.76 42.57 28.62
CA MET A 3 -24.64 41.85 27.35
C MET A 3 -26.02 41.40 26.86
N ASN A 4 -26.42 41.95 25.75
CA ASN A 4 -27.68 41.62 25.08
C ASN A 4 -27.57 40.25 24.45
N LYS A 5 -28.04 39.19 25.12
CA LYS A 5 -28.06 37.82 24.59
C LYS A 5 -29.21 37.71 23.59
N LYS A 6 -28.92 37.99 22.31
CA LYS A 6 -29.87 37.71 21.22
C LYS A 6 -29.94 36.17 21.06
N GLY A 7 -31.11 35.60 21.31
CA GLY A 7 -31.38 34.20 21.03
C GLY A 7 -31.42 33.95 19.53
N VAL A 8 -30.94 32.78 19.09
CA VAL A 8 -31.07 32.33 17.70
C VAL A 8 -32.53 32.02 17.42
N THR A 9 -33.06 32.50 16.31
CA THR A 9 -34.44 32.23 15.91
C THR A 9 -34.53 30.81 15.28
N LEU A 10 -35.73 30.21 15.39
CA LEU A 10 -36.01 28.89 14.79
C LEU A 10 -35.80 28.94 13.26
N LEU A 11 -36.14 30.05 12.62
CA LEU A 11 -35.94 30.29 11.19
C LEU A 11 -34.46 30.28 10.80
N GLU A 12 -33.61 30.89 11.62
CA GLU A 12 -32.16 30.96 11.39
C GLU A 12 -31.53 29.55 11.47
N LEU A 13 -32.00 28.71 12.42
CA LEU A 13 -31.56 27.34 12.55
C LEU A 13 -31.95 26.48 11.34
N ILE A 14 -33.19 26.66 10.81
CA ILE A 14 -33.67 25.98 9.61
C ILE A 14 -32.83 26.37 8.38
N VAL A 15 -32.52 27.64 8.22
CA VAL A 15 -31.69 28.12 7.09
C VAL A 15 -30.28 27.55 7.15
N VAL A 16 -29.66 27.54 8.34
CA VAL A 16 -28.32 26.92 8.54
C VAL A 16 -28.34 25.45 8.20
N MET A 17 -29.34 24.71 8.67
CA MET A 17 -29.48 23.27 8.37
C MET A 17 -29.68 23.01 6.87
N ALA A 18 -30.44 23.86 6.19
CA ALA A 18 -30.63 23.76 4.73
C ALA A 18 -29.31 23.98 3.97
N ILE A 19 -28.51 24.97 4.37
CA ILE A 19 -27.20 25.26 3.75
C ILE A 19 -26.25 24.06 3.97
N ILE A 20 -26.19 23.51 5.18
CA ILE A 20 -25.37 22.34 5.50
C ILE A 20 -25.82 21.13 4.68
N ALA A 21 -27.13 20.88 4.55
CA ALA A 21 -27.67 19.78 3.77
C ALA A 21 -27.28 19.88 2.28
N ILE A 22 -27.37 21.08 1.68
CA ILE A 22 -26.95 21.32 0.30
C ILE A 22 -25.45 21.11 0.14
N GLY A 23 -24.64 21.62 1.07
CA GLY A 23 -23.18 21.43 1.07
C GLY A 23 -22.78 19.96 1.18
N ALA A 24 -23.46 19.19 2.02
CA ALA A 24 -23.22 17.77 2.20
C ALA A 24 -23.49 16.96 0.92
N VAL A 25 -24.60 17.24 0.23
CA VAL A 25 -24.96 16.56 -1.03
C VAL A 25 -23.94 16.79 -2.14
N LEU A 26 -23.32 17.97 -2.20
CA LEU A 26 -22.31 18.30 -3.21
C LEU A 26 -20.94 17.69 -2.93
N THR A 27 -20.63 17.37 -1.66
CA THR A 27 -19.29 16.91 -1.24
C THR A 27 -19.14 15.39 -1.26
N VAL A 28 -20.21 14.65 -0.97
CA VAL A 28 -20.19 13.18 -0.80
C VAL A 28 -19.89 12.36 -2.07
N PRO A 29 -20.33 12.73 -3.30
CA PRO A 29 -20.20 11.85 -4.48
C PRO A 29 -18.78 11.56 -4.95
N ASN A 30 -17.77 12.34 -4.55
CA ASN A 30 -16.44 12.30 -5.17
C ASN A 30 -15.35 11.56 -4.34
N LEU A 31 -15.71 10.94 -3.23
CA LEU A 31 -14.73 10.29 -2.34
C LEU A 31 -14.25 8.91 -2.84
N GLY A 32 -15.04 8.22 -3.67
CA GLY A 32 -14.71 6.88 -4.16
C GLY A 32 -13.38 6.79 -4.91
N PRO A 33 -13.13 7.60 -5.96
CA PRO A 33 -11.88 7.59 -6.69
C PRO A 33 -10.67 7.99 -5.85
N TRP A 34 -10.86 8.94 -4.93
CA TRP A 34 -9.80 9.38 -4.01
C TRP A 34 -9.38 8.26 -3.06
N MET A 35 -10.36 7.56 -2.46
CA MET A 35 -10.12 6.40 -1.59
C MET A 35 -9.39 5.25 -2.31
N ALA A 36 -9.77 4.96 -3.57
CA ALA A 36 -9.10 3.93 -4.36
C ALA A 36 -7.62 4.26 -4.62
N ASN A 37 -7.32 5.53 -4.92
CA ASN A 37 -5.95 6.00 -5.10
C ASN A 37 -5.15 6.00 -3.79
N TYR A 38 -5.78 6.36 -2.69
CA TYR A 38 -5.15 6.32 -1.36
C TYR A 38 -4.75 4.89 -0.99
N ARG A 39 -5.65 3.91 -1.19
CA ARG A 39 -5.37 2.49 -0.97
C ARG A 39 -4.23 1.98 -1.85
N LEU A 40 -4.20 2.36 -3.13
CA LEU A 40 -3.13 1.98 -4.05
C LEU A 40 -1.77 2.53 -3.59
N ARG A 41 -1.71 3.79 -3.16
CA ARG A 41 -0.48 4.39 -2.62
C ARG A 41 -0.02 3.70 -1.34
N GLY A 42 -0.95 3.39 -0.43
CA GLY A 42 -0.68 2.63 0.79
C GLY A 42 -0.08 1.26 0.47
N ALA A 43 -0.78 0.47 -0.35
CA ALA A 43 -0.31 -0.85 -0.78
C ALA A 43 1.08 -0.82 -1.44
N THR A 44 1.34 0.20 -2.30
CA THR A 44 2.66 0.37 -2.92
C THR A 44 3.76 0.63 -1.89
N ARG A 45 3.48 1.46 -0.87
CA ARG A 45 4.44 1.73 0.21
C ARG A 45 4.69 0.48 1.05
N ASP A 46 3.65 -0.28 1.39
CA ASP A 46 3.76 -1.48 2.22
C ASP A 46 4.59 -2.56 1.51
N VAL A 47 4.31 -2.84 0.24
CA VAL A 47 5.10 -3.76 -0.58
C VAL A 47 6.55 -3.29 -0.70
N THR A 48 6.78 -2.00 -1.00
CA THR A 48 8.13 -1.43 -1.10
C THR A 48 8.88 -1.55 0.23
N SER A 49 8.21 -1.31 1.35
CA SER A 49 8.78 -1.46 2.70
C SER A 49 9.19 -2.90 2.97
N THR A 50 8.33 -3.87 2.64
CA THR A 50 8.62 -5.29 2.81
C THR A 50 9.83 -5.74 1.98
N LEU A 51 9.95 -5.27 0.73
CA LEU A 51 11.11 -5.54 -0.11
C LEU A 51 12.40 -4.97 0.48
N ARG A 52 12.34 -3.74 1.01
CA ARG A 52 13.51 -3.12 1.70
C ARG A 52 13.89 -3.88 2.97
N VAL A 53 12.90 -4.33 3.74
CA VAL A 53 13.14 -5.17 4.92
C VAL A 53 13.78 -6.49 4.52
N ALA A 54 13.31 -7.13 3.44
CA ALA A 54 13.93 -8.34 2.90
C ALA A 54 15.40 -8.12 2.54
N GLN A 55 15.71 -7.06 1.79
CA GLN A 55 17.07 -6.70 1.41
C GLN A 55 17.96 -6.42 2.64
N MET A 56 17.46 -5.60 3.57
CA MET A 56 18.21 -5.26 4.79
C MET A 56 18.49 -6.48 5.65
N ARG A 57 17.50 -7.37 5.82
CA ARG A 57 17.67 -8.62 6.57
C ARG A 57 18.59 -9.61 5.87
N ALA A 58 18.56 -9.66 4.53
CA ALA A 58 19.50 -10.51 3.78
C ALA A 58 20.96 -10.12 4.08
N VAL A 59 21.25 -8.83 4.09
CA VAL A 59 22.60 -8.30 4.41
C VAL A 59 22.94 -8.52 5.90
N SER A 60 22.04 -8.14 6.81
CA SER A 60 22.32 -8.15 8.25
C SER A 60 22.46 -9.56 8.84
N ASN A 61 21.65 -10.50 8.36
CA ASN A 61 21.65 -11.87 8.85
C ASN A 61 22.56 -12.83 8.04
N ASN A 62 23.15 -12.32 6.95
CA ASN A 62 23.96 -13.11 6.00
C ASN A 62 23.22 -14.35 5.47
N LEU A 63 21.92 -14.19 5.19
CA LEU A 63 21.03 -15.24 4.68
C LEU A 63 20.27 -14.72 3.43
N ASN A 64 19.84 -15.66 2.59
CA ASN A 64 18.94 -15.30 1.51
C ASN A 64 17.52 -15.06 2.05
N TYR A 65 16.88 -14.01 1.58
CA TYR A 65 15.49 -13.68 1.85
C TYR A 65 14.71 -13.57 0.55
N GLU A 66 13.44 -13.93 0.59
CA GLU A 66 12.56 -13.79 -0.57
C GLU A 66 11.21 -13.21 -0.16
N VAL A 67 10.59 -12.52 -1.11
CA VAL A 67 9.19 -12.10 -1.01
C VAL A 67 8.41 -12.85 -2.08
N LEU A 68 7.53 -13.73 -1.63
CA LEU A 68 6.63 -14.50 -2.48
C LEU A 68 5.31 -13.75 -2.63
N PHE A 69 4.87 -13.57 -3.87
CA PHE A 69 3.62 -12.90 -4.22
C PHE A 69 2.60 -13.88 -4.77
N ASP A 70 1.36 -13.82 -4.29
CA ASP A 70 0.22 -14.54 -4.86
C ASP A 70 -0.76 -13.53 -5.48
N GLY A 71 -0.82 -13.53 -6.81
CA GLY A 71 -1.69 -12.65 -7.56
C GLY A 71 -3.18 -12.98 -7.40
N MET A 72 -3.53 -14.26 -7.23
CA MET A 72 -4.91 -14.71 -7.05
C MET A 72 -5.44 -14.42 -5.66
N ALA A 73 -4.67 -14.80 -4.64
CA ALA A 73 -5.00 -14.54 -3.25
C ALA A 73 -4.81 -13.05 -2.87
N ARG A 74 -4.10 -12.27 -3.69
CA ARG A 74 -3.73 -10.87 -3.43
C ARG A 74 -2.94 -10.74 -2.14
N THR A 75 -1.98 -11.64 -1.94
CA THR A 75 -1.16 -11.68 -0.74
C THR A 75 0.32 -11.68 -1.09
N TYR A 76 1.13 -11.36 -0.10
CA TYR A 76 2.58 -11.54 -0.18
C TYR A 76 3.14 -11.89 1.20
N ILE A 77 4.26 -12.61 1.21
CA ILE A 77 4.91 -13.06 2.43
C ILE A 77 6.42 -12.97 2.30
N LEU A 78 7.06 -12.54 3.38
CA LEU A 78 8.50 -12.58 3.54
C LEU A 78 8.94 -13.94 4.04
N LYS A 79 9.96 -14.52 3.40
CA LYS A 79 10.56 -15.80 3.80
C LYS A 79 12.07 -15.65 3.94
N ARG A 80 12.66 -16.48 4.78
CA ARG A 80 14.11 -16.60 4.93
C ARG A 80 14.57 -18.00 4.56
N ASN A 81 15.76 -18.12 4.01
CA ASN A 81 16.40 -19.41 3.77
C ASN A 81 17.24 -19.81 4.97
N THR A 82 16.94 -20.94 5.57
CA THR A 82 17.71 -21.50 6.68
C THR A 82 18.13 -22.92 6.32
N GLY A 83 19.42 -23.10 6.00
CA GLY A 83 19.95 -24.40 5.63
C GLY A 83 19.33 -25.02 4.37
N GLY A 84 18.93 -24.23 3.38
CA GLY A 84 18.30 -24.68 2.14
C GLY A 84 16.77 -24.78 2.21
N VAL A 85 16.17 -24.52 3.37
CA VAL A 85 14.71 -24.54 3.56
C VAL A 85 14.19 -23.11 3.69
N TRP A 86 13.12 -22.81 2.96
CA TRP A 86 12.41 -21.52 3.05
C TRP A 86 11.38 -21.56 4.19
N VAL A 87 11.54 -20.65 5.13
CA VAL A 87 10.69 -20.52 6.31
C VAL A 87 10.01 -19.16 6.29
N ASP A 88 8.73 -19.13 6.62
CA ASP A 88 7.97 -17.89 6.69
C ASP A 88 8.52 -16.97 7.79
N GLU A 89 8.72 -15.70 7.47
CA GLU A 89 9.20 -14.67 8.39
C GLU A 89 8.11 -13.62 8.62
N GLY A 90 7.29 -13.84 9.62
CA GLY A 90 6.13 -13.03 9.94
C GLY A 90 4.82 -13.59 9.40
N VAL A 91 3.85 -12.73 9.19
CA VAL A 91 2.51 -13.10 8.72
C VAL A 91 2.32 -12.74 7.26
N THR A 92 1.52 -13.55 6.56
CA THR A 92 1.09 -13.22 5.20
C THR A 92 0.32 -11.91 5.20
N GLN A 93 0.76 -10.99 4.36
CA GLN A 93 0.13 -9.68 4.19
C GLN A 93 -0.91 -9.76 3.08
N THR A 94 -2.08 -9.18 3.31
CA THR A 94 -3.16 -9.11 2.32
C THR A 94 -3.30 -7.68 1.80
N LEU A 95 -3.41 -7.54 0.48
CA LEU A 95 -3.63 -6.25 -0.14
C LEU A 95 -5.04 -5.70 0.16
N PRO A 96 -5.19 -4.37 0.28
CA PRO A 96 -6.49 -3.74 0.47
C PRO A 96 -7.48 -4.08 -0.63
N THR A 97 -8.77 -4.11 -0.30
CA THR A 97 -9.85 -4.36 -1.26
C THR A 97 -9.79 -3.41 -2.44
N GLY A 98 -9.91 -3.95 -3.65
CA GLY A 98 -9.87 -3.19 -4.90
C GLY A 98 -8.46 -2.96 -5.46
N ILE A 99 -7.42 -3.53 -4.83
CA ILE A 99 -6.06 -3.56 -5.36
C ILE A 99 -5.75 -4.95 -5.86
N LEU A 100 -5.27 -5.02 -7.10
CA LEU A 100 -4.75 -6.23 -7.72
C LEU A 100 -3.23 -6.15 -7.79
N ILE A 101 -2.56 -7.29 -7.71
CA ILE A 101 -1.12 -7.40 -7.88
C ILE A 101 -0.83 -8.32 -9.06
N VAL A 102 0.09 -7.87 -9.92
CA VAL A 102 0.73 -8.71 -10.93
C VAL A 102 2.13 -9.02 -10.41
N PRO A 103 2.38 -10.28 -10.02
CA PRO A 103 3.70 -10.69 -9.55
C PRO A 103 4.78 -10.49 -10.61
N PRO A 104 6.04 -10.34 -10.22
CA PRO A 104 7.14 -10.29 -11.16
C PRO A 104 7.33 -11.62 -11.88
N VAL A 105 7.93 -11.59 -13.07
CA VAL A 105 8.25 -12.81 -13.84
C VAL A 105 9.14 -13.76 -13.01
N ASN A 106 10.08 -13.19 -12.24
CA ASN A 106 10.98 -13.93 -11.37
C ASN A 106 10.40 -14.06 -9.94
N ASN A 107 9.14 -14.44 -9.80
CA ASN A 107 8.51 -14.67 -8.50
C ASN A 107 8.94 -16.05 -7.93
N PRO A 108 9.44 -16.13 -6.69
CA PRO A 108 9.61 -15.07 -5.70
C PRO A 108 10.79 -14.12 -5.98
N LEU A 109 10.69 -12.88 -5.48
CA LEU A 109 11.82 -11.96 -5.49
C LEU A 109 12.78 -12.28 -4.36
N THR A 110 13.99 -12.70 -4.74
CA THR A 110 15.03 -13.14 -3.78
C THR A 110 16.09 -12.04 -3.63
N PHE A 111 16.52 -11.82 -2.40
CA PHE A 111 17.62 -10.94 -2.02
C PHE A 111 18.73 -11.75 -1.38
N SER A 112 19.98 -11.49 -1.78
CA SER A 112 21.18 -12.15 -1.28
C SER A 112 21.94 -11.28 -0.27
N PRO A 113 22.82 -11.87 0.54
CA PRO A 113 23.63 -11.13 1.53
C PRO A 113 24.48 -9.99 0.95
N ASN A 114 24.87 -10.08 -0.31
CA ASN A 114 25.62 -9.05 -1.03
C ASN A 114 24.74 -7.91 -1.58
N SER A 115 23.49 -7.78 -1.12
CA SER A 115 22.49 -6.84 -1.62
C SER A 115 21.97 -7.08 -3.03
N SER A 116 22.44 -8.09 -3.77
CA SER A 116 21.90 -8.42 -5.09
C SER A 116 20.51 -9.04 -4.99
N SER A 117 19.78 -9.05 -6.10
CA SER A 117 18.46 -9.65 -6.23
C SER A 117 18.35 -10.39 -7.56
N ASN A 118 17.41 -11.32 -7.69
CA ASN A 118 17.04 -11.88 -9.00
C ASN A 118 16.30 -10.86 -9.88
N GLY A 119 15.92 -9.71 -9.32
CA GLY A 119 15.28 -8.61 -10.00
C GLY A 119 13.85 -8.91 -10.50
N GLY A 120 13.12 -7.86 -10.81
CA GLY A 120 11.78 -8.00 -11.36
C GLY A 120 10.94 -6.74 -11.19
N THR A 121 9.78 -6.78 -11.82
CA THR A 121 8.81 -5.66 -11.79
C THR A 121 7.47 -6.16 -11.27
N ILE A 122 6.99 -5.52 -10.23
CA ILE A 122 5.69 -5.77 -9.60
C ILE A 122 4.75 -4.65 -10.03
N GLN A 123 3.55 -4.98 -10.46
CA GLN A 123 2.52 -3.98 -10.74
C GLN A 123 1.38 -4.11 -9.75
N LEU A 124 1.01 -2.99 -9.16
CA LEU A 124 -0.17 -2.83 -8.32
C LEU A 124 -1.17 -1.94 -9.06
N THR A 125 -2.37 -2.43 -9.25
CA THR A 125 -3.39 -1.70 -10.00
C THR A 125 -4.70 -1.62 -9.23
N ASN A 126 -5.40 -0.52 -9.43
CA ASN A 126 -6.81 -0.38 -9.09
C ASN A 126 -7.61 -0.20 -10.40
N THR A 127 -8.91 0.09 -10.31
CA THR A 127 -9.79 0.27 -11.47
C THR A 127 -9.36 1.40 -12.43
N LYS A 128 -8.48 2.31 -12.01
CA LYS A 128 -8.12 3.52 -12.79
C LYS A 128 -6.62 3.73 -12.97
N ASN A 129 -5.80 3.28 -12.03
CA ASN A 129 -4.38 3.60 -11.98
C ASN A 129 -3.54 2.35 -11.70
N THR A 130 -2.33 2.34 -12.26
CA THR A 130 -1.30 1.32 -12.01
C THR A 130 -0.07 1.99 -11.40
N ARG A 131 0.53 1.33 -10.44
CA ARG A 131 1.84 1.67 -9.88
C ARG A 131 2.80 0.52 -10.06
N THR A 132 4.02 0.86 -10.39
CA THR A 132 5.07 -0.10 -10.70
C THR A 132 6.19 0.00 -9.69
N ILE A 133 6.61 -1.15 -9.16
CA ILE A 133 7.78 -1.29 -8.29
C ILE A 133 8.79 -2.13 -9.05
N THR A 134 9.98 -1.59 -9.30
CA THR A 134 11.05 -2.28 -9.99
C THR A 134 12.22 -2.54 -9.05
N VAL A 135 12.69 -3.77 -9.04
CA VAL A 135 13.88 -4.22 -8.31
C VAL A 135 14.97 -4.55 -9.32
N LEU A 136 16.12 -3.88 -9.21
CA LEU A 136 17.27 -4.09 -10.10
C LEU A 136 18.07 -5.33 -9.64
N PRO A 137 18.44 -6.24 -10.56
CA PRO A 137 19.12 -7.49 -10.19
C PRO A 137 20.47 -7.28 -9.49
N SER A 138 21.32 -6.45 -10.06
CA SER A 138 22.72 -6.30 -9.64
C SER A 138 22.91 -5.63 -8.27
N THR A 139 22.00 -4.73 -7.92
CA THR A 139 22.13 -3.88 -6.72
C THR A 139 20.98 -4.07 -5.73
N GLY A 140 19.95 -4.84 -6.09
CA GLY A 140 18.71 -4.92 -5.32
C GLY A 140 17.99 -3.58 -5.16
N ARG A 141 18.38 -2.54 -5.92
CA ARG A 141 17.78 -1.20 -5.81
C ARG A 141 16.29 -1.24 -6.15
N ILE A 142 15.49 -0.73 -5.23
CA ILE A 142 14.03 -0.69 -5.34
C ILE A 142 13.60 0.72 -5.72
N THR A 143 12.91 0.84 -6.85
CA THR A 143 12.32 2.09 -7.35
C THR A 143 10.83 1.91 -7.55
N ASN A 144 10.06 2.97 -7.33
CA ASN A 144 8.61 3.01 -7.54
C ASN A 144 8.23 4.20 -8.43
N GLN A 145 7.30 3.93 -9.35
CA GLN A 145 6.72 4.91 -10.29
C GLN A 145 5.19 4.89 -10.20
#